data_6794f688c6ab1ab8e8c298246dd174ea
#
_entry.id   6794f688c6ab1ab8e8c298246dd174ea
#
_cell.length_a   1.000
_cell.length_b   1.000
_cell.length_c   1.000
_cell.angle_alpha   90.00
_cell.angle_beta   90.00
_cell.angle_gamma   90.00
#
_symmetry.space_group_name_H-M   'P 1'
#
loop_
_entity.id
_entity.type
_entity.pdbx_description
1 polymer ?
#
loop_
_entity_poly.entity_id
_entity_poly.type
_entity_poly.pdbx_seq_one_letter_code
_entity_poly.pdbx_strand_id
1 'polypeptide(L)' 'MLTKYIQAAMHRAKYELLSGNKPFYGEIPSFTGVYANAEALEACRDELEEVLEEWILLRVSKHLSLPVIDNIDLTIREVA' A
#
# COMPACT_ATOMS: atom_id res chain seq x y z
N MET A 1 -2.67 12.61 9.20
CA MET A 1 -2.80 12.58 7.73
C MET A 1 -2.25 11.31 7.13
N LEU A 2 -0.97 11.00 7.38
CA LEU A 2 -0.36 9.79 6.82
C LEU A 2 -1.03 8.51 7.29
N THR A 3 -1.33 8.40 8.57
CA THR A 3 -2.00 7.23 9.13
C THR A 3 -3.36 6.98 8.47
N LYS A 4 -4.14 8.04 8.28
CA LYS A 4 -5.45 7.91 7.62
C LYS A 4 -5.32 7.54 6.15
N TYR A 5 -4.29 8.05 5.49
CA TYR A 5 -4.00 7.70 4.11
C TYR A 5 -3.69 6.22 3.98
N ILE A 6 -2.81 5.72 4.83
CA ILE A 6 -2.43 4.30 4.85
C ILE A 6 -3.65 3.42 5.14
N GLN A 7 -4.46 3.80 6.13
CA GLN A 7 -5.68 3.06 6.46
C GLN A 7 -6.66 3.02 5.29
N ALA A 8 -6.87 4.16 4.62
CA ALA A 8 -7.76 4.24 3.47
C ALA A 8 -7.25 3.36 2.32
N ALA A 9 -5.96 3.39 2.05
CA ALA A 9 -5.35 2.57 1.02
C ALA A 9 -5.49 1.08 1.35
N MET A 10 -5.23 0.70 2.60
CA MET A 10 -5.35 -0.69 3.04
C MET A 10 -6.79 -1.19 2.96
N HIS A 11 -7.79 -0.33 3.18
CA HIS A 11 -9.19 -0.70 3.01
C HIS A 11 -9.56 -1.03 1.56
N ARG A 12 -8.77 -0.57 0.61
CA ARG A 12 -8.97 -0.87 -0.81
C ARG A 12 -8.24 -2.12 -1.26
N ALA A 13 -7.47 -2.73 -0.37
CA ALA A 13 -6.71 -3.93 -0.70
C ALA A 13 -7.65 -5.06 -1.11
N LYS A 14 -7.21 -5.83 -2.10
CA LYS A 14 -7.92 -7.02 -2.58
C LYS A 14 -7.04 -8.22 -2.36
N TYR A 15 -7.64 -9.29 -1.89
CA TYR A 15 -6.91 -10.52 -1.58
C TYR A 15 -7.45 -11.66 -2.40
N GLU A 16 -6.55 -12.55 -2.82
CA GLU A 16 -6.91 -13.76 -3.55
C GLU A 16 -6.21 -14.94 -2.93
N LEU A 17 -6.87 -16.10 -3.00
CA LEU A 17 -6.27 -17.36 -2.58
C LEU A 17 -5.76 -18.05 -3.83
N LEU A 18 -4.45 -18.13 -3.96
CA LEU A 18 -3.78 -18.77 -5.08
C LEU A 18 -3.28 -20.16 -4.65
N SER A 19 -2.52 -20.81 -5.52
CA SER A 19 -1.88 -22.08 -5.18
C SER A 19 -0.42 -21.85 -4.81
N GLY A 20 0.18 -22.82 -4.10
CA GLY A 20 1.60 -22.76 -3.74
C GLY A 20 1.83 -22.58 -2.25
N ASN A 21 3.09 -22.32 -1.88
CA ASN A 21 3.49 -22.22 -0.49
C ASN A 21 3.03 -20.95 0.22
N LYS A 22 2.81 -19.90 -0.55
CA LYS A 22 2.30 -18.62 -0.05
C LYS A 22 1.04 -18.27 -0.81
N PRO A 23 -0.07 -18.94 -0.50
CA PRO A 23 -1.27 -18.84 -1.33
C PRO A 23 -2.03 -17.53 -1.18
N PHE A 24 -1.86 -16.81 -0.09
CA PHE A 24 -2.56 -15.54 0.09
C PHE A 24 -1.82 -14.43 -0.64
N TYR A 25 -2.50 -13.83 -1.60
CA TYR A 25 -1.98 -12.72 -2.38
C TYR A 25 -2.82 -11.48 -2.12
N GLY A 26 -2.16 -10.37 -1.87
CA GLY A 26 -2.83 -9.10 -1.66
C GLY A 26 -2.24 -8.01 -2.54
N GLU A 27 -3.10 -7.13 -3.01
CA GLU A 27 -2.67 -5.96 -3.78
C GLU A 27 -3.58 -4.78 -3.48
N ILE A 28 -3.09 -3.58 -3.76
CA ILE A 28 -3.89 -2.36 -3.62
C ILE A 28 -4.07 -1.75 -5.00
N PRO A 29 -5.30 -1.73 -5.54
CA PRO A 29 -5.56 -1.09 -6.83
C PRO A 29 -5.11 0.36 -6.80
N SER A 30 -4.64 0.88 -7.91
CA SER A 30 -4.10 2.23 -8.08
C SER A 30 -2.71 2.44 -7.50
N PHE A 31 -2.15 1.44 -6.81
CA PHE A 31 -0.79 1.50 -6.28
C PHE A 31 0.05 0.46 -7.01
N THR A 32 0.55 0.82 -8.17
CA THR A 32 1.32 -0.10 -9.01
C THR A 32 2.58 -0.57 -8.29
N GLY A 33 2.71 -1.88 -8.16
CA GLY A 33 3.86 -2.48 -7.49
C GLY A 33 3.66 -2.74 -6.00
N VAL A 34 2.51 -2.38 -5.43
CA VAL A 34 2.20 -2.68 -4.03
C VAL A 34 1.42 -3.98 -3.97
N TYR A 35 2.11 -5.06 -3.64
CA TYR A 35 1.51 -6.38 -3.51
C TYR A 35 2.33 -7.22 -2.53
N ALA A 36 1.73 -8.29 -2.03
CA ALA A 36 2.39 -9.20 -1.09
C ALA A 36 1.81 -10.61 -1.21
N ASN A 37 2.61 -11.59 -0.83
CA ASN A 37 2.20 -12.98 -0.74
C ASN A 37 2.61 -13.51 0.63
N ALA A 38 1.77 -14.35 1.24
CA ALA A 38 2.07 -14.93 2.52
C ALA A 38 1.35 -16.26 2.72
N GLU A 39 1.73 -16.97 3.77
CA GLU A 39 1.13 -18.26 4.13
C GLU A 39 -0.23 -18.11 4.81
N ALA A 40 -0.48 -16.95 5.42
CA ALA A 40 -1.72 -16.64 6.11
C ALA A 40 -2.21 -15.25 5.69
N LEU A 41 -3.52 -15.06 5.77
CA LEU A 41 -4.13 -13.78 5.39
C LEU A 41 -3.60 -12.61 6.23
N GLU A 42 -3.49 -12.82 7.54
CA GLU A 42 -3.01 -11.80 8.45
C GLU A 42 -1.57 -11.39 8.15
N ALA A 43 -0.71 -12.38 7.86
CA ALA A 43 0.67 -12.13 7.47
C ALA A 43 0.74 -11.39 6.14
N CYS A 44 -0.13 -11.75 5.19
CA CYS A 44 -0.21 -11.08 3.90
C CYS A 44 -0.57 -9.60 4.07
N ARG A 45 -1.54 -9.32 4.92
CA ARG A 45 -1.97 -7.95 5.20
C ARG A 45 -0.84 -7.14 5.82
N ASP A 46 -0.15 -7.70 6.81
CA ASP A 46 0.95 -7.01 7.48
C ASP A 46 2.09 -6.70 6.49
N GLU A 47 2.43 -7.67 5.66
CA GLU A 47 3.46 -7.49 4.65
C GLU A 47 3.04 -6.45 3.61
N LEU A 48 1.78 -6.48 3.21
CA LEU A 48 1.25 -5.50 2.25
C LEU A 48 1.35 -4.08 2.79
N GLU A 49 1.04 -3.89 4.08
CA GLU A 49 1.16 -2.60 4.72
C GLU A 49 2.61 -2.11 4.74
N GLU A 50 3.56 -2.99 5.04
CA GLU A 50 4.98 -2.65 5.00
C GLU A 50 5.42 -2.23 3.60
N VAL A 51 4.99 -2.97 2.58
CA VAL A 51 5.29 -2.64 1.18
C VAL A 51 4.71 -1.28 0.82
N LEU A 52 3.48 -1.02 1.27
CA LEU A 52 2.84 0.28 1.03
C LEU A 52 3.61 1.42 1.67
N GLU A 53 4.03 1.25 2.92
CA GLU A 53 4.79 2.27 3.63
C GLU A 53 6.12 2.57 2.91
N GLU A 54 6.84 1.55 2.50
CA GLU A 54 8.08 1.71 1.76
C GLU A 54 7.85 2.39 0.41
N TRP A 55 6.77 2.02 -0.27
CA TRP A 55 6.41 2.61 -1.56
C TRP A 55 6.12 4.11 -1.43
N ILE A 56 5.36 4.49 -0.39
CA ILE A 56 5.07 5.90 -0.11
C ILE A 56 6.37 6.66 0.18
N LEU A 57 7.19 6.10 1.04
CA LEU A 57 8.45 6.74 1.44
C LEU A 57 9.37 6.96 0.23
N LEU A 58 9.46 5.97 -0.64
CA LEU A 58 10.29 6.06 -1.84
C LEU A 58 9.76 7.15 -2.78
N ARG A 59 8.46 7.21 -3.01
CA ARG A 59 7.88 8.22 -3.88
C ARG A 59 8.05 9.62 -3.31
N VAL A 60 7.85 9.79 -2.02
CA VAL A 60 8.06 11.07 -1.36
C VAL A 60 9.52 11.51 -1.50
N SER A 61 10.46 10.59 -1.29
CA SER A 61 11.89 10.92 -1.40
C SER A 61 12.31 11.31 -2.81
N LYS A 62 11.58 10.82 -3.82
CA LYS A 62 11.85 11.15 -5.23
C LYS A 62 10.94 12.26 -5.76
N HIS A 63 10.18 12.89 -4.90
CA HIS A 63 9.24 13.96 -5.28
C HIS A 63 8.19 13.49 -6.31
N LEU A 64 7.81 12.22 -6.26
CA LEU A 64 6.77 11.67 -7.13
C LEU A 64 5.41 11.83 -6.48
N SER A 65 4.38 11.95 -7.31
CA SER A 65 3.01 12.11 -6.83
C SER A 65 2.48 10.81 -6.19
N LEU A 66 1.55 10.98 -5.26
CA LEU A 66 0.83 9.87 -4.63
C LEU A 66 -0.63 9.89 -5.10
N PRO A 67 -1.26 8.72 -5.27
CA PRO A 67 -2.69 8.68 -5.61
C PRO A 67 -3.54 9.34 -4.53
N VAL A 68 -4.61 10.02 -4.95
CA VAL A 68 -5.59 10.55 -4.01
C VAL A 68 -6.54 9.40 -3.64
N ILE A 69 -6.67 9.13 -2.34
CA ILE A 69 -7.51 8.06 -1.82
C ILE A 69 -8.55 8.65 -0.87
N ASP A 70 -9.82 8.34 -1.12
CA ASP A 70 -10.95 8.79 -0.30
C ASP A 70 -10.90 10.30 -0.02
N ASN A 71 -10.57 11.09 -1.04
CA ASN A 71 -10.37 12.54 -0.96
C ASN A 71 -9.20 12.97 -0.07
N ILE A 72 -8.33 12.04 0.30
CA ILE A 72 -7.11 12.35 1.04
C ILE A 72 -6.00 12.60 0.04
N ASP A 73 -5.55 13.85 -0.05
CA ASP A 73 -4.43 14.24 -0.89
C ASP A 73 -3.22 14.46 0.01
N LEU A 74 -2.27 13.55 -0.07
CA LEU A 74 -1.08 13.60 0.76
C LEU A 74 0.08 14.26 0.01
N THR A 75 -0.19 15.40 -0.59
CA THR A 75 0.84 16.16 -1.28
C THR A 75 1.78 16.79 -0.27
N ILE A 76 3.02 16.35 -0.28
CA ILE A 76 4.05 16.91 0.59
C ILE A 76 4.74 18.02 -0.18
N ARG A 77 4.66 19.23 0.37
CA ARG A 77 5.30 20.41 -0.22
C ARG A 77 6.55 20.76 0.56
N GLU A 78 7.60 21.08 -0.17
CA GLU A 78 8.76 21.67 0.46
C GLU A 78 8.40 23.08 0.90
N VAL A 79 8.66 23.38 2.17
CA VAL A 79 8.55 24.71 2.67
C VAL A 79 9.95 25.32 2.56
N ALA A 80 10.08 26.17 1.59
CA ALA A 80 11.38 26.84 1.36
C ALA A 80 11.64 27.87 2.47
#